data_fd4587b253aee8afe0c6ff1daae27c25
#
_entry.id   fd4587b253aee8afe0c6ff1daae27c25
#
_cell.length_a   1.000
_cell.length_b   1.000
_cell.length_c   1.000
_cell.angle_alpha   90.00
_cell.angle_beta   90.00
_cell.angle_gamma   90.00
#
_symmetry.space_group_name_H-M   'P 1'
#
loop_
_entity.id
_entity.type
_entity.pdbx_description
1 polymer ?
#
loop_
_entity_poly.entity_id
_entity_poly.type
_entity_poly.pdbx_seq_one_letter_code
_entity_poly.pdbx_strand_id
1 'polypeptide(L)'
;MNMNHPTATSPARITLLLFSLLCLCLTSCKDYDPLVEDWRGNLPAPTSADETFGGGEGTAASPYIIASPQHLAQLASNVNAGISNYEGKTFRLSNDITLSGFEWTPIGISMRLSFRGTFDGGGHAVRGMSIKRWKGENVGLFGFLHNATVSNLTVEGDISAAYENCAMIAAVATASTFTSCKAEGTIEHLESNGEFYSEAVGGICGMANANAVFRDCENAACAESLIYAAYAGGICGRMTQPDYATKGYIFENCRNSGNLQASYCGGICGWLDDNFAQDGDSPYMLSITRCTNTGTIISPRCAGGILGGTSLLQIYQQPGEAGSGDFDEFLENNKPYLAALIDQCRNSGKITSFAGKQYAYLAGIAAYAMCAHITNSYSDGIIECPEGKKSFKAGLVSNSVFFNRIEHCYFLTSPSSPSLQLFGSQHFVMNNEVSKRAEIIDCWTDSDATPDTENCNGAVQKFSETAWPTFGAPWASSGSWNGGSPVYPTLSGQ
;
A
#
# COMPACT_ATOMS: atom_id res chain seq x y z
N MET A 1 -1.64 76.09 -13.22
CA MET A 1 -2.59 75.49 -12.28
C MET A 1 -3.58 74.68 -13.08
N ASN A 2 -3.36 73.40 -13.27
CA ASN A 2 -4.30 72.55 -13.94
C ASN A 2 -4.55 71.34 -13.00
N MET A 3 -5.76 71.30 -12.48
CA MET A 3 -6.25 70.20 -11.70
C MET A 3 -6.81 69.13 -12.67
N ASN A 4 -6.24 67.94 -12.67
CA ASN A 4 -6.77 66.77 -13.38
C ASN A 4 -7.79 66.05 -12.48
N HIS A 5 -9.02 65.97 -12.94
CA HIS A 5 -10.05 65.13 -12.36
C HIS A 5 -9.85 63.64 -12.74
N PRO A 6 -10.11 62.73 -11.83
CA PRO A 6 -10.15 61.31 -12.19
C PRO A 6 -11.47 60.98 -12.92
N THR A 7 -11.37 60.28 -14.03
CA THR A 7 -12.50 59.78 -14.82
C THR A 7 -13.22 58.66 -14.09
N ALA A 8 -14.48 58.89 -13.77
CA ALA A 8 -15.38 57.90 -13.21
C ALA A 8 -15.63 56.77 -14.21
N THR A 9 -15.40 55.53 -13.81
CA THR A 9 -15.77 54.36 -14.59
C THR A 9 -17.29 54.20 -14.60
N SER A 10 -17.86 54.09 -15.79
CA SER A 10 -19.30 53.99 -16.05
C SER A 10 -19.91 52.74 -15.37
N PRO A 11 -21.09 52.86 -14.74
CA PRO A 11 -21.76 51.73 -14.08
C PRO A 11 -22.07 50.50 -15.01
N ALA A 12 -22.15 50.76 -16.31
CA ALA A 12 -22.36 49.69 -17.32
C ALA A 12 -21.21 48.69 -17.42
N ARG A 13 -19.95 49.10 -17.12
CA ARG A 13 -18.80 48.18 -17.13
C ARG A 13 -18.73 47.29 -15.89
N ILE A 14 -19.21 47.76 -14.74
CA ILE A 14 -19.27 47.00 -13.49
C ILE A 14 -20.36 45.92 -13.57
N THR A 15 -21.51 46.27 -14.21
CA THR A 15 -22.60 45.32 -14.39
C THR A 15 -22.23 44.20 -15.37
N LEU A 16 -21.44 44.49 -16.41
CA LEU A 16 -20.98 43.48 -17.37
C LEU A 16 -19.93 42.53 -16.77
N LEU A 17 -19.04 43.03 -15.89
CA LEU A 17 -18.07 42.25 -15.16
C LEU A 17 -18.73 41.36 -14.10
N LEU A 18 -19.74 41.84 -13.39
CA LEU A 18 -20.52 41.02 -12.45
C LEU A 18 -21.35 39.95 -13.16
N PHE A 19 -21.87 40.23 -14.35
CA PHE A 19 -22.59 39.22 -15.13
C PHE A 19 -21.67 38.16 -15.72
N SER A 20 -20.45 38.50 -16.15
CA SER A 20 -19.45 37.52 -16.60
C SER A 20 -18.90 36.66 -15.46
N LEU A 21 -18.76 37.22 -14.24
CA LEU A 21 -18.34 36.46 -13.05
C LEU A 21 -19.46 35.56 -12.57
N LEU A 22 -20.73 35.99 -12.68
CA LEU A 22 -21.89 35.15 -12.33
C LEU A 22 -22.10 34.02 -13.35
N CYS A 23 -21.84 34.25 -14.66
CA CYS A 23 -21.87 33.18 -15.67
C CYS A 23 -20.73 32.18 -15.52
N LEU A 24 -19.53 32.61 -15.03
CA LEU A 24 -18.42 31.69 -14.73
C LEU A 24 -18.68 30.82 -13.50
N CYS A 25 -19.48 31.31 -12.55
CA CYS A 25 -19.93 30.49 -11.42
C CYS A 25 -21.03 29.48 -11.77
N LEU A 26 -21.77 29.71 -12.86
CA LEU A 26 -22.85 28.80 -13.30
C LEU A 26 -22.37 27.67 -14.21
N THR A 27 -21.15 27.74 -14.77
CA THR A 27 -20.57 26.67 -15.58
C THR A 27 -19.82 25.61 -14.76
N SER A 28 -19.76 25.76 -13.44
CA SER A 28 -19.22 24.78 -12.50
C SER A 28 -20.28 23.86 -11.87
N CYS A 29 -21.56 24.01 -12.23
CA CYS A 29 -22.52 22.96 -11.95
C CYS A 29 -22.23 21.81 -12.92
N LYS A 30 -21.61 20.74 -12.45
CA LYS A 30 -21.62 19.45 -13.13
C LYS A 30 -23.06 19.17 -13.51
N ASP A 31 -23.31 18.85 -14.76
CA ASP A 31 -24.63 18.49 -15.26
C ASP A 31 -25.24 17.44 -14.33
N TYR A 32 -26.30 17.84 -13.63
CA TYR A 32 -27.13 16.92 -12.85
C TYR A 32 -27.84 16.02 -13.87
N ASP A 33 -27.47 14.77 -13.91
CA ASP A 33 -28.21 13.78 -14.69
C ASP A 33 -29.51 13.44 -13.94
N PRO A 34 -30.68 13.91 -14.42
CA PRO A 34 -31.95 13.66 -13.78
C PRO A 34 -32.41 12.19 -13.84
N LEU A 35 -31.65 11.33 -14.54
CA LEU A 35 -31.92 9.88 -14.61
C LEU A 35 -31.18 9.09 -13.54
N VAL A 36 -30.21 9.71 -12.85
CA VAL A 36 -29.57 9.11 -11.66
C VAL A 36 -30.51 9.36 -10.47
N GLU A 37 -31.11 8.30 -9.95
CA GLU A 37 -31.90 8.39 -8.73
C GLU A 37 -31.07 9.05 -7.62
N ASP A 38 -31.60 10.12 -7.05
CA ASP A 38 -30.93 11.00 -6.08
C ASP A 38 -30.58 10.25 -4.79
N TRP A 39 -29.34 9.81 -4.67
CA TRP A 39 -28.82 9.31 -3.42
C TRP A 39 -28.40 10.49 -2.52
N ARG A 40 -29.06 10.64 -1.37
CA ARG A 40 -28.91 11.83 -0.50
C ARG A 40 -27.89 11.68 0.63
N GLY A 41 -27.02 10.71 0.57
CA GLY A 41 -25.99 10.48 1.60
C GLY A 41 -26.52 9.99 2.95
N ASN A 42 -27.82 9.82 3.09
CA ASN A 42 -28.44 9.17 4.23
C ASN A 42 -28.72 7.72 3.88
N LEU A 43 -28.26 6.80 4.73
CA LEU A 43 -28.60 5.40 4.52
C LEU A 43 -30.11 5.21 4.57
N PRO A 44 -30.71 4.40 3.67
CA PRO A 44 -32.11 4.04 3.75
C PRO A 44 -32.41 3.27 5.04
N ALA A 45 -33.66 3.13 5.40
CA ALA A 45 -34.04 2.30 6.54
C ALA A 45 -33.58 0.85 6.32
N PRO A 46 -33.00 0.20 7.37
CA PRO A 46 -32.60 -1.20 7.25
C PRO A 46 -33.80 -2.08 6.95
N THR A 47 -33.67 -3.10 6.12
CA THR A 47 -34.71 -4.04 5.78
C THR A 47 -34.20 -5.45 5.61
N SER A 48 -35.00 -6.44 5.99
CA SER A 48 -34.71 -7.86 5.72
C SER A 48 -35.20 -8.34 4.36
N ALA A 49 -35.85 -7.47 3.56
CA ALA A 49 -36.39 -7.86 2.27
C ALA A 49 -35.27 -7.94 1.20
N ASP A 50 -35.14 -9.08 0.54
CA ASP A 50 -34.17 -9.29 -0.55
C ASP A 50 -34.56 -8.49 -1.82
N GLU A 51 -35.81 -8.06 -1.92
CA GLU A 51 -36.36 -7.25 -3.02
C GLU A 51 -35.82 -5.81 -3.09
N THR A 52 -35.00 -5.41 -2.10
CA THR A 52 -34.38 -4.07 -2.07
C THR A 52 -33.20 -3.90 -3.01
N PHE A 53 -32.75 -4.97 -3.65
CA PHE A 53 -31.69 -4.96 -4.67
C PHE A 53 -32.30 -5.07 -6.07
N GLY A 54 -31.47 -4.88 -7.10
CA GLY A 54 -31.92 -4.94 -8.50
C GLY A 54 -32.28 -6.34 -9.02
N GLY A 55 -32.49 -7.30 -8.13
CA GLY A 55 -32.83 -8.69 -8.40
C GLY A 55 -31.77 -9.67 -7.93
N GLY A 56 -31.96 -10.95 -8.24
CA GLY A 56 -31.10 -12.06 -7.84
C GLY A 56 -31.54 -12.71 -6.52
N GLU A 57 -30.88 -13.82 -6.17
CA GLU A 57 -31.16 -14.64 -4.97
C GLU A 57 -29.98 -14.62 -3.97
N GLY A 58 -28.93 -13.86 -4.31
CA GLY A 58 -27.70 -13.80 -3.51
C GLY A 58 -26.86 -15.06 -3.56
N THR A 59 -27.06 -15.92 -4.56
CA THR A 59 -26.19 -17.08 -4.82
C THR A 59 -25.11 -16.72 -5.84
N ALA A 60 -24.08 -17.53 -5.97
CA ALA A 60 -23.04 -17.33 -6.98
C ALA A 60 -23.61 -17.42 -8.42
N ALA A 61 -24.66 -18.22 -8.65
CA ALA A 61 -25.31 -18.36 -9.94
C ALA A 61 -26.33 -17.25 -10.21
N SER A 62 -26.93 -16.67 -9.16
CA SER A 62 -27.94 -15.60 -9.20
C SER A 62 -27.62 -14.55 -8.12
N PRO A 63 -26.56 -13.73 -8.31
CA PRO A 63 -26.12 -12.76 -7.31
C PRO A 63 -27.14 -11.64 -7.12
N TYR A 64 -27.20 -11.04 -5.95
CA TYR A 64 -27.93 -9.79 -5.74
C TYR A 64 -27.33 -8.69 -6.62
N ILE A 65 -28.15 -7.99 -7.37
CA ILE A 65 -27.71 -6.99 -8.34
C ILE A 65 -27.66 -5.61 -7.68
N ILE A 66 -26.53 -4.98 -7.75
CA ILE A 66 -26.32 -3.58 -7.40
C ILE A 66 -26.30 -2.78 -8.71
N ALA A 67 -27.39 -2.06 -8.98
CA ALA A 67 -27.59 -1.28 -10.20
C ALA A 67 -27.69 0.22 -9.94
N SER A 68 -27.72 0.64 -8.66
CA SER A 68 -27.88 2.04 -8.30
C SER A 68 -27.16 2.37 -6.97
N PRO A 69 -26.87 3.66 -6.71
CA PRO A 69 -26.36 4.09 -5.42
C PRO A 69 -27.22 3.69 -4.23
N GLN A 70 -28.56 3.65 -4.42
CA GLN A 70 -29.51 3.23 -3.40
C GLN A 70 -29.33 1.77 -3.01
N HIS A 71 -29.10 0.87 -3.97
CA HIS A 71 -28.82 -0.55 -3.69
C HIS A 71 -27.54 -0.69 -2.85
N LEU A 72 -26.49 0.09 -3.18
CA LEU A 72 -25.24 0.07 -2.42
C LEU A 72 -25.43 0.65 -1.01
N ALA A 73 -26.20 1.74 -0.89
CA ALA A 73 -26.57 2.34 0.40
C ALA A 73 -27.44 1.41 1.25
N GLN A 74 -28.34 0.63 0.62
CA GLN A 74 -29.14 -0.38 1.32
C GLN A 74 -28.28 -1.51 1.88
N LEU A 75 -27.28 -1.95 1.11
CA LEU A 75 -26.31 -2.93 1.61
C LEU A 75 -25.58 -2.38 2.85
N ALA A 76 -25.11 -1.13 2.79
CA ALA A 76 -24.47 -0.49 3.94
C ALA A 76 -25.42 -0.40 5.16
N SER A 77 -26.64 0.01 4.93
CA SER A 77 -27.67 0.11 5.99
C SER A 77 -27.91 -1.23 6.69
N ASN A 78 -28.11 -2.29 5.90
CA ASN A 78 -28.43 -3.61 6.43
C ASN A 78 -27.25 -4.20 7.23
N VAL A 79 -26.03 -4.06 6.73
CA VAL A 79 -24.82 -4.54 7.43
C VAL A 79 -24.60 -3.72 8.72
N ASN A 80 -24.69 -2.40 8.63
CA ASN A 80 -24.39 -1.49 9.74
C ASN A 80 -25.44 -1.59 10.87
N ALA A 81 -26.67 -1.93 10.53
CA ALA A 81 -27.73 -2.20 11.52
C ALA A 81 -27.71 -3.64 12.07
N GLY A 82 -26.84 -4.51 11.54
CA GLY A 82 -26.77 -5.91 11.95
C GLY A 82 -27.97 -6.76 11.50
N ILE A 83 -28.70 -6.31 10.46
CA ILE A 83 -29.80 -7.10 9.87
C ILE A 83 -29.22 -8.35 9.19
N SER A 84 -28.12 -8.18 8.43
CA SER A 84 -27.39 -9.29 7.80
C SER A 84 -25.92 -8.90 7.58
N ASN A 85 -25.02 -9.83 7.84
CA ASN A 85 -23.61 -9.73 7.44
C ASN A 85 -23.38 -10.30 6.03
N TYR A 86 -24.40 -10.87 5.43
CA TYR A 86 -24.41 -11.50 4.09
C TYR A 86 -23.38 -12.62 3.89
N GLU A 87 -23.04 -13.35 4.94
CA GLU A 87 -22.21 -14.55 4.85
C GLU A 87 -22.80 -15.57 3.87
N GLY A 88 -21.98 -16.06 2.93
CA GLY A 88 -22.40 -16.98 1.88
C GLY A 88 -23.24 -16.35 0.77
N LYS A 89 -23.50 -15.04 0.81
CA LYS A 89 -24.21 -14.32 -0.24
C LYS A 89 -23.25 -13.63 -1.20
N THR A 90 -23.71 -13.51 -2.45
CA THR A 90 -22.95 -12.86 -3.54
C THR A 90 -23.71 -11.64 -4.04
N PHE A 91 -23.00 -10.53 -4.18
CA PHE A 91 -23.43 -9.29 -4.80
C PHE A 91 -22.66 -9.04 -6.07
N ARG A 92 -23.29 -8.41 -7.06
CA ARG A 92 -22.62 -8.02 -8.31
C ARG A 92 -23.09 -6.65 -8.79
N LEU A 93 -22.13 -5.81 -9.19
CA LEU A 93 -22.46 -4.58 -9.93
C LEU A 93 -22.92 -4.94 -11.35
N SER A 94 -23.99 -4.29 -11.81
CA SER A 94 -24.46 -4.43 -13.20
C SER A 94 -24.01 -3.28 -14.11
N ASN A 95 -23.52 -2.21 -13.53
CA ASN A 95 -23.04 -0.99 -14.20
C ASN A 95 -22.17 -0.18 -13.24
N ASP A 96 -21.52 0.86 -13.74
CA ASP A 96 -20.81 1.82 -12.91
C ASP A 96 -21.80 2.53 -11.97
N ILE A 97 -21.39 2.74 -10.71
CA ILE A 97 -22.18 3.42 -9.67
C ILE A 97 -21.51 4.76 -9.36
N THR A 98 -22.27 5.84 -9.46
CA THR A 98 -21.78 7.19 -9.11
C THR A 98 -22.31 7.64 -7.76
N LEU A 99 -21.40 7.93 -6.83
CA LEU A 99 -21.70 8.40 -5.46
C LEU A 99 -21.49 9.92 -5.30
N SER A 100 -21.32 10.64 -6.39
CA SER A 100 -21.03 12.09 -6.34
C SER A 100 -22.15 12.90 -5.72
N GLY A 101 -21.76 13.94 -4.97
CA GLY A 101 -22.68 14.90 -4.36
C GLY A 101 -23.03 14.63 -2.89
N PHE A 102 -22.71 13.47 -2.35
CA PHE A 102 -23.00 13.07 -0.99
C PHE A 102 -21.82 12.36 -0.34
N GLU A 103 -21.82 12.35 0.98
CA GLU A 103 -20.79 11.69 1.77
C GLU A 103 -21.13 10.21 1.96
N TRP A 104 -20.20 9.35 1.65
CA TRP A 104 -20.37 7.91 1.77
C TRP A 104 -20.28 7.44 3.23
N THR A 105 -21.14 6.52 3.61
CA THR A 105 -21.05 5.78 4.87
C THR A 105 -20.50 4.38 4.59
N PRO A 106 -19.35 3.99 5.15
CA PRO A 106 -18.73 2.69 4.89
C PRO A 106 -19.65 1.50 5.16
N ILE A 107 -19.55 0.46 4.33
CA ILE A 107 -20.22 -0.81 4.55
C ILE A 107 -19.46 -1.57 5.65
N GLY A 108 -20.14 -1.84 6.77
CA GLY A 108 -19.49 -2.45 7.94
C GLY A 108 -18.74 -1.42 8.79
N ILE A 109 -19.21 -1.16 10.00
CA ILE A 109 -18.69 -0.09 10.88
C ILE A 109 -17.87 -0.63 12.05
N SER A 110 -17.76 -1.94 12.20
CA SER A 110 -16.98 -2.62 13.23
C SER A 110 -16.74 -4.08 12.86
N MET A 111 -15.84 -4.75 13.54
CA MET A 111 -15.61 -6.19 13.35
C MET A 111 -16.90 -7.02 13.52
N ARG A 112 -17.74 -6.63 14.46
CA ARG A 112 -19.03 -7.31 14.72
C ARG A 112 -20.07 -7.01 13.64
N LEU A 113 -20.07 -5.80 13.11
CA LEU A 113 -20.94 -5.34 12.05
C LEU A 113 -20.13 -5.23 10.75
N SER A 114 -19.57 -6.36 10.30
CA SER A 114 -18.72 -6.47 9.11
C SER A 114 -19.46 -7.14 7.96
N PHE A 115 -19.07 -6.80 6.74
CA PHE A 115 -19.53 -7.53 5.56
C PHE A 115 -18.75 -8.85 5.43
N ARG A 116 -19.47 -9.95 5.16
CA ARG A 116 -18.90 -11.31 5.08
C ARG A 116 -19.22 -12.05 3.79
N GLY A 117 -19.84 -11.37 2.86
CA GLY A 117 -20.22 -11.94 1.57
C GLY A 117 -19.13 -11.87 0.50
N THR A 118 -19.53 -12.19 -0.70
CA THR A 118 -18.77 -11.94 -1.94
C THR A 118 -19.31 -10.70 -2.62
N PHE A 119 -18.43 -9.78 -3.00
CA PHE A 119 -18.77 -8.58 -3.78
C PHE A 119 -17.98 -8.60 -5.09
N ASP A 120 -18.67 -8.88 -6.20
CA ASP A 120 -18.11 -8.85 -7.54
C ASP A 120 -18.43 -7.52 -8.22
N GLY A 121 -17.42 -6.72 -8.48
CA GLY A 121 -17.56 -5.48 -9.25
C GLY A 121 -17.96 -5.72 -10.72
N GLY A 122 -17.86 -6.96 -11.24
CA GLY A 122 -18.22 -7.26 -12.61
C GLY A 122 -17.41 -6.49 -13.67
N GLY A 123 -16.27 -5.91 -13.30
CA GLY A 123 -15.46 -5.02 -14.12
C GLY A 123 -15.94 -3.57 -14.11
N HIS A 124 -16.94 -3.24 -13.27
CA HIS A 124 -17.50 -1.90 -13.11
C HIS A 124 -16.82 -1.12 -11.98
N ALA A 125 -17.13 0.17 -11.91
CA ALA A 125 -16.56 1.08 -10.94
C ALA A 125 -17.60 1.71 -10.01
N VAL A 126 -17.18 1.97 -8.76
CA VAL A 126 -17.83 2.91 -7.84
C VAL A 126 -17.04 4.21 -7.90
N ARG A 127 -17.64 5.28 -8.43
CA ARG A 127 -16.99 6.56 -8.70
C ARG A 127 -17.54 7.70 -7.85
N GLY A 128 -16.70 8.70 -7.64
CA GLY A 128 -17.08 9.92 -6.93
C GLY A 128 -17.40 9.68 -5.46
N MET A 129 -16.83 8.63 -4.85
CA MET A 129 -16.94 8.42 -3.40
C MET A 129 -16.27 9.56 -2.66
N SER A 130 -16.98 10.16 -1.71
CA SER A 130 -16.46 11.23 -0.87
C SER A 130 -16.69 10.89 0.61
N ILE A 131 -15.62 10.94 1.41
CA ILE A 131 -15.69 10.73 2.86
C ILE A 131 -14.85 11.81 3.54
N LYS A 132 -15.50 12.82 4.13
CA LYS A 132 -14.84 14.00 4.71
C LYS A 132 -15.22 14.29 6.16
N ARG A 133 -16.35 13.78 6.62
CA ARG A 133 -16.94 14.09 7.93
C ARG A 133 -17.34 12.86 8.74
N TRP A 134 -16.92 11.71 8.29
CA TRP A 134 -17.19 10.46 9.00
C TRP A 134 -16.60 10.53 10.41
N LYS A 135 -17.35 10.07 11.40
CA LYS A 135 -16.91 10.07 12.80
C LYS A 135 -16.48 8.69 13.29
N GLY A 136 -16.42 7.71 12.41
CA GLY A 136 -15.94 6.37 12.72
C GLY A 136 -14.43 6.25 12.48
N GLU A 137 -13.85 5.18 12.95
CA GLU A 137 -12.39 4.93 12.96
C GLU A 137 -11.86 4.36 11.64
N ASN A 138 -12.74 3.79 10.79
CA ASN A 138 -12.33 3.01 9.63
C ASN A 138 -13.07 3.47 8.37
N VAL A 139 -12.31 3.86 7.34
CA VAL A 139 -12.79 4.66 6.21
C VAL A 139 -12.45 4.02 4.88
N GLY A 140 -13.47 3.75 4.08
CA GLY A 140 -13.39 3.20 2.72
C GLY A 140 -14.77 2.89 2.16
N LEU A 141 -14.84 2.26 0.99
CA LEU A 141 -16.10 1.71 0.51
C LEU A 141 -16.67 0.71 1.52
N PHE A 142 -15.81 -0.18 2.01
CA PHE A 142 -16.03 -1.04 3.16
C PHE A 142 -15.21 -0.53 4.36
N GLY A 143 -15.84 -0.40 5.52
CA GLY A 143 -15.14 -0.15 6.78
C GLY A 143 -14.52 -1.44 7.32
N PHE A 144 -15.31 -2.53 7.40
CA PHE A 144 -14.85 -3.84 7.84
C PHE A 144 -15.30 -4.97 6.94
N LEU A 145 -14.34 -5.78 6.51
CA LEU A 145 -14.52 -7.07 5.85
C LEU A 145 -14.06 -8.21 6.77
N HIS A 146 -14.80 -9.31 6.78
CA HIS A 146 -14.42 -10.51 7.52
C HIS A 146 -14.78 -11.79 6.74
N ASN A 147 -13.81 -12.63 6.42
CA ASN A 147 -13.99 -13.79 5.54
C ASN A 147 -14.69 -13.43 4.22
N ALA A 148 -14.48 -12.21 3.74
CA ALA A 148 -15.14 -11.69 2.55
C ALA A 148 -14.29 -11.86 1.30
N THR A 149 -14.93 -11.81 0.14
CA THR A 149 -14.25 -11.74 -1.16
C THR A 149 -14.70 -10.49 -1.92
N VAL A 150 -13.75 -9.69 -2.39
CA VAL A 150 -14.00 -8.55 -3.26
C VAL A 150 -13.22 -8.76 -4.55
N SER A 151 -13.91 -8.66 -5.69
CA SER A 151 -13.27 -8.91 -6.98
C SER A 151 -13.74 -7.98 -8.08
N ASN A 152 -12.90 -7.79 -9.12
CA ASN A 152 -13.23 -7.09 -10.36
C ASN A 152 -13.84 -5.70 -10.14
N LEU A 153 -13.35 -4.96 -9.14
CA LEU A 153 -13.93 -3.71 -8.67
C LEU A 153 -12.94 -2.56 -8.78
N THR A 154 -13.35 -1.46 -9.41
CA THR A 154 -12.64 -0.18 -9.32
C THR A 154 -13.37 0.73 -8.33
N VAL A 155 -12.63 1.38 -7.42
CA VAL A 155 -13.16 2.43 -6.55
C VAL A 155 -12.36 3.71 -6.77
N GLU A 156 -13.08 4.78 -7.13
CA GLU A 156 -12.55 6.12 -7.31
C GLU A 156 -13.20 7.07 -6.31
N GLY A 157 -12.40 7.85 -5.60
CA GLY A 157 -12.93 8.79 -4.64
C GLY A 157 -11.92 9.70 -4.00
N ASP A 158 -12.44 10.53 -3.08
CA ASP A 158 -11.67 11.44 -2.26
C ASP A 158 -11.99 11.18 -0.78
N ILE A 159 -11.02 10.69 -0.07
CA ILE A 159 -11.07 10.49 1.38
C ILE A 159 -10.22 11.58 2.02
N SER A 160 -10.83 12.39 2.87
CA SER A 160 -10.14 13.40 3.67
C SER A 160 -10.59 13.24 5.12
N ALA A 161 -9.85 12.43 5.88
CA ALA A 161 -10.28 11.99 7.19
C ALA A 161 -9.08 11.81 8.15
N ALA A 162 -9.33 12.03 9.44
CA ALA A 162 -8.34 11.89 10.51
C ALA A 162 -8.66 10.64 11.35
N TYR A 163 -8.42 9.41 10.80
CA TYR A 163 -8.91 8.17 11.44
C TYR A 163 -7.89 7.05 11.38
N GLU A 164 -8.16 5.95 12.11
CA GLU A 164 -7.22 4.87 12.33
C GLU A 164 -6.82 4.16 11.03
N ASN A 165 -7.78 3.68 10.24
CA ASN A 165 -7.49 2.93 9.02
C ASN A 165 -8.25 3.48 7.83
N CYS A 166 -7.53 3.75 6.73
CA CYS A 166 -8.09 4.34 5.51
C CYS A 166 -7.70 3.54 4.27
N ALA A 167 -8.66 3.31 3.38
CA ALA A 167 -8.39 2.79 2.04
C ALA A 167 -9.55 3.10 1.10
N MET A 168 -9.30 3.10 -0.22
CA MET A 168 -10.40 3.25 -1.18
C MET A 168 -11.38 2.10 -1.09
N ILE A 169 -10.91 0.86 -0.93
CA ILE A 169 -11.80 -0.31 -0.96
C ILE A 169 -12.16 -0.75 0.46
N ALA A 170 -11.20 -1.14 1.29
CA ALA A 170 -11.51 -1.65 2.62
C ALA A 170 -10.57 -1.08 3.69
N ALA A 171 -11.11 -0.40 4.69
CA ALA A 171 -10.29 0.11 5.78
C ALA A 171 -9.65 -1.02 6.58
N VAL A 172 -10.44 -2.02 6.96
CA VAL A 172 -9.97 -3.22 7.67
C VAL A 172 -10.47 -4.48 6.99
N ALA A 173 -9.59 -5.44 6.77
CA ALA A 173 -9.90 -6.73 6.19
C ALA A 173 -9.32 -7.87 7.01
N THR A 174 -10.18 -8.73 7.56
CA THR A 174 -9.79 -9.93 8.29
C THR A 174 -10.06 -11.17 7.44
N ALA A 175 -9.05 -12.00 7.21
CA ALA A 175 -9.14 -13.25 6.45
C ALA A 175 -9.89 -13.12 5.11
N SER A 176 -9.68 -12.00 4.42
CA SER A 176 -10.44 -11.62 3.22
C SER A 176 -9.57 -11.66 1.96
N THR A 177 -10.21 -11.80 0.82
CA THR A 177 -9.53 -11.93 -0.49
C THR A 177 -9.94 -10.80 -1.42
N PHE A 178 -8.94 -10.18 -2.07
CA PHE A 178 -9.10 -9.18 -3.10
C PHE A 178 -8.48 -9.69 -4.41
N THR A 179 -9.25 -9.62 -5.50
CA THR A 179 -8.76 -10.06 -6.81
C THR A 179 -9.17 -9.06 -7.89
N SER A 180 -8.23 -8.61 -8.72
CA SER A 180 -8.48 -7.68 -9.81
C SER A 180 -9.21 -6.41 -9.33
N CYS A 181 -8.77 -5.87 -8.21
CA CYS A 181 -9.33 -4.65 -7.62
C CYS A 181 -8.44 -3.45 -7.93
N LYS A 182 -9.04 -2.29 -8.19
CA LYS A 182 -8.33 -1.05 -8.48
C LYS A 182 -8.78 0.10 -7.58
N ALA A 183 -7.83 0.87 -7.08
CA ALA A 183 -8.05 2.10 -6.33
C ALA A 183 -7.57 3.31 -7.11
N GLU A 184 -8.39 4.36 -7.18
CA GLU A 184 -8.11 5.64 -7.85
C GLU A 184 -8.54 6.83 -6.97
N GLY A 185 -7.94 8.01 -7.16
CA GLY A 185 -8.30 9.24 -6.45
C GLY A 185 -7.33 9.64 -5.36
N THR A 186 -7.80 10.20 -4.25
CA THR A 186 -6.96 10.74 -3.20
C THR A 186 -7.36 10.25 -1.81
N ILE A 187 -6.38 9.99 -0.97
CA ILE A 187 -6.55 9.72 0.46
C ILE A 187 -5.70 10.73 1.21
N GLU A 188 -6.34 11.77 1.73
CA GLU A 188 -5.71 12.78 2.55
C GLU A 188 -5.99 12.49 4.02
N HIS A 189 -4.93 12.38 4.79
CA HIS A 189 -5.06 12.28 6.23
C HIS A 189 -4.95 13.67 6.87
N LEU A 190 -6.01 14.09 7.58
CA LEU A 190 -6.06 15.39 8.26
C LEU A 190 -5.67 15.28 9.73
N GLU A 191 -4.91 16.28 10.23
CA GLU A 191 -4.66 16.42 11.68
C GLU A 191 -5.95 16.64 12.47
N SER A 192 -6.16 15.83 13.48
CA SER A 192 -7.13 16.11 14.52
C SER A 192 -6.41 16.54 15.80
N ASN A 193 -6.40 17.85 16.08
CA ASN A 193 -6.03 18.44 17.38
C ASN A 193 -4.72 17.94 18.03
N GLY A 194 -3.73 17.51 17.25
CA GLY A 194 -2.43 17.08 17.77
C GLY A 194 -2.37 15.65 18.32
N GLU A 195 -3.44 14.88 18.19
CA GLU A 195 -3.44 13.46 18.48
C GLU A 195 -3.36 12.66 17.18
N PHE A 196 -2.40 11.73 17.11
CA PHE A 196 -2.05 10.98 15.90
C PHE A 196 -2.82 9.65 15.89
N TYR A 197 -3.81 9.51 14.98
CA TYR A 197 -4.69 8.33 15.02
C TYR A 197 -4.76 7.54 13.70
N SER A 198 -4.05 7.86 12.64
CA SER A 198 -4.01 6.93 11.52
C SER A 198 -2.91 5.92 11.70
N GLU A 199 -3.35 4.69 11.98
CA GLU A 199 -2.42 3.58 12.06
C GLU A 199 -2.02 3.10 10.67
N ALA A 200 -2.97 3.00 9.71
CA ALA A 200 -2.68 2.42 8.41
C ALA A 200 -3.47 3.04 7.25
N VAL A 201 -2.76 3.32 6.15
CA VAL A 201 -3.33 3.80 4.89
C VAL A 201 -2.93 2.87 3.75
N GLY A 202 -3.88 2.43 2.95
CA GLY A 202 -3.62 1.62 1.74
C GLY A 202 -4.50 2.03 0.58
N GLY A 203 -4.08 1.76 -0.64
CA GLY A 203 -4.95 1.95 -1.80
C GLY A 203 -6.13 0.98 -1.75
N ILE A 204 -5.85 -0.30 -1.57
CA ILE A 204 -6.86 -1.38 -1.55
C ILE A 204 -7.32 -1.67 -0.12
N CYS A 205 -6.38 -1.79 0.83
CA CYS A 205 -6.67 -2.12 2.22
C CYS A 205 -5.83 -1.28 3.18
N GLY A 206 -6.44 -0.67 4.18
CA GLY A 206 -5.71 0.06 5.23
C GLY A 206 -4.97 -0.92 6.13
N MET A 207 -5.71 -1.75 6.86
CA MET A 207 -5.17 -2.76 7.74
C MET A 207 -5.70 -4.15 7.41
N ALA A 208 -4.81 -5.10 7.20
CA ALA A 208 -5.16 -6.50 6.99
C ALA A 208 -4.84 -7.32 8.24
N ASN A 209 -5.81 -8.15 8.66
CA ASN A 209 -5.65 -9.08 9.76
C ASN A 209 -5.85 -10.51 9.25
N ALA A 210 -5.07 -11.44 9.75
CA ALA A 210 -5.25 -12.86 9.53
C ALA A 210 -5.44 -13.28 8.05
N ASN A 211 -4.39 -13.68 7.38
CA ASN A 211 -4.46 -14.41 6.10
C ASN A 211 -5.12 -13.67 4.92
N ALA A 212 -5.00 -12.36 4.84
CA ALA A 212 -5.55 -11.62 3.71
C ALA A 212 -4.74 -11.90 2.42
N VAL A 213 -5.47 -11.95 1.30
CA VAL A 213 -4.90 -12.27 -0.02
C VAL A 213 -5.24 -11.16 -1.02
N PHE A 214 -4.23 -10.68 -1.73
CA PHE A 214 -4.33 -9.66 -2.76
C PHE A 214 -3.73 -10.19 -4.06
N ARG A 215 -4.55 -10.33 -5.11
CA ARG A 215 -4.11 -10.79 -6.44
C ARG A 215 -4.53 -9.82 -7.52
N ASP A 216 -3.64 -9.53 -8.45
CA ASP A 216 -3.92 -8.67 -9.61
C ASP A 216 -4.51 -7.30 -9.22
N CYS A 217 -4.13 -6.78 -8.04
CA CYS A 217 -4.65 -5.52 -7.54
C CYS A 217 -3.76 -4.34 -7.95
N GLU A 218 -4.40 -3.20 -8.25
CA GLU A 218 -3.72 -1.99 -8.69
C GLU A 218 -4.09 -0.80 -7.81
N ASN A 219 -3.09 -0.06 -7.37
CA ASN A 219 -3.25 1.25 -6.77
C ASN A 219 -2.74 2.35 -7.69
N ALA A 220 -3.62 3.26 -8.07
CA ALA A 220 -3.32 4.53 -8.72
C ALA A 220 -3.75 5.73 -7.87
N ALA A 221 -4.34 5.49 -6.70
CA ALA A 221 -4.69 6.55 -5.76
C ALA A 221 -3.43 7.11 -5.08
N CYS A 222 -3.40 8.43 -4.91
CA CYS A 222 -2.37 9.09 -4.12
C CYS A 222 -2.78 9.08 -2.65
N ALA A 223 -1.96 8.50 -1.81
CA ALA A 223 -2.14 8.54 -0.37
C ALA A 223 -1.13 9.53 0.22
N GLU A 224 -1.57 10.75 0.46
CA GLU A 224 -0.80 11.78 1.13
C GLU A 224 -1.23 11.86 2.59
N SER A 225 -0.45 11.27 3.45
CA SER A 225 -0.54 11.57 4.87
C SER A 225 0.38 12.73 5.17
N LEU A 226 -0.16 13.92 5.32
CA LEU A 226 0.58 15.12 5.74
C LEU A 226 1.14 14.98 7.16
N ILE A 227 0.69 13.96 7.90
CA ILE A 227 1.07 13.73 9.27
C ILE A 227 1.37 12.26 9.44
N TYR A 228 2.50 11.96 9.94
CA TYR A 228 2.98 10.75 10.60
C TYR A 228 1.96 9.61 10.77
N ALA A 229 1.13 9.35 9.73
CA ALA A 229 0.47 8.07 9.64
C ALA A 229 1.55 7.04 9.89
N ALA A 230 1.28 6.10 10.75
CA ALA A 230 2.32 5.18 11.10
C ALA A 230 2.74 4.43 9.84
N TYR A 231 1.79 3.93 9.03
CA TYR A 231 2.07 2.98 7.96
C TYR A 231 1.29 3.30 6.68
N ALA A 232 1.96 3.29 5.52
CA ALA A 232 1.29 3.39 4.22
C ALA A 232 1.82 2.35 3.23
N GLY A 233 0.91 1.74 2.47
CA GLY A 233 1.23 0.82 1.39
C GLY A 233 0.35 1.06 0.17
N GLY A 234 0.91 0.88 -1.03
CA GLY A 234 0.11 1.03 -2.24
C GLY A 234 -1.07 0.08 -2.27
N ILE A 235 -0.88 -1.15 -1.83
CA ILE A 235 -1.95 -2.15 -1.73
C ILE A 235 -2.45 -2.24 -0.29
N CYS A 236 -1.58 -2.46 0.69
CA CYS A 236 -1.97 -2.60 2.09
C CYS A 236 -1.04 -1.81 3.02
N GLY A 237 -1.62 -0.98 3.90
CA GLY A 237 -0.85 -0.14 4.81
C GLY A 237 -0.14 -0.93 5.90
N ARG A 238 -0.87 -1.76 6.62
CA ARG A 238 -0.36 -2.54 7.75
C ARG A 238 -0.95 -3.94 7.78
N MET A 239 -0.15 -4.89 8.15
CA MET A 239 -0.59 -6.26 8.38
C MET A 239 -0.33 -6.63 9.83
N THR A 240 -1.37 -7.14 10.50
CA THR A 240 -1.30 -7.59 11.89
C THR A 240 -1.81 -9.01 11.99
N GLN A 241 -1.15 -9.84 12.76
CA GLN A 241 -1.54 -11.23 12.90
C GLN A 241 -2.08 -11.50 14.30
N PRO A 242 -3.33 -11.91 14.45
CA PRO A 242 -3.81 -12.40 15.74
C PRO A 242 -3.18 -13.76 16.06
N ASP A 243 -3.03 -14.06 17.34
CA ASP A 243 -2.31 -15.23 17.90
C ASP A 243 -2.71 -16.62 17.36
N TYR A 244 -3.75 -16.71 16.54
CA TYR A 244 -4.31 -17.95 16.01
C TYR A 244 -4.35 -18.04 14.47
N ALA A 245 -3.68 -17.13 13.77
CA ALA A 245 -3.66 -17.16 12.32
C ALA A 245 -2.63 -18.18 11.81
N THR A 246 -3.08 -19.10 10.95
CA THR A 246 -2.30 -20.26 10.49
C THR A 246 -1.71 -20.08 9.09
N LYS A 247 -2.03 -18.98 8.38
CA LYS A 247 -1.57 -18.71 7.01
C LYS A 247 -1.03 -17.29 6.92
N GLY A 248 -0.07 -17.09 6.02
CA GLY A 248 0.52 -15.77 5.80
C GLY A 248 -0.32 -14.86 4.89
N TYR A 249 0.14 -13.64 4.72
CA TYR A 249 -0.38 -12.67 3.75
C TYR A 249 0.20 -12.95 2.37
N ILE A 250 -0.62 -12.80 1.34
CA ILE A 250 -0.22 -13.04 -0.05
C ILE A 250 -0.51 -11.80 -0.88
N PHE A 251 0.52 -11.27 -1.54
CA PHE A 251 0.44 -10.24 -2.56
C PHE A 251 1.03 -10.80 -3.85
N GLU A 252 0.20 -10.97 -4.87
CA GLU A 252 0.59 -11.58 -6.12
C GLU A 252 0.20 -10.70 -7.29
N ASN A 253 1.15 -10.38 -8.16
CA ASN A 253 0.95 -9.55 -9.36
C ASN A 253 0.27 -8.19 -9.05
N CYS A 254 0.61 -7.58 -7.92
CA CYS A 254 0.03 -6.29 -7.53
C CYS A 254 0.91 -5.13 -8.01
N ARG A 255 0.27 -3.98 -8.31
CA ARG A 255 0.94 -2.81 -8.85
C ARG A 255 0.60 -1.55 -8.07
N ASN A 256 1.59 -0.72 -7.84
CA ASN A 256 1.41 0.63 -7.32
C ASN A 256 1.99 1.66 -8.28
N SER A 257 1.15 2.61 -8.69
CA SER A 257 1.55 3.83 -9.43
C SER A 257 1.21 5.10 -8.66
N GLY A 258 0.46 4.98 -7.56
CA GLY A 258 0.10 6.10 -6.70
C GLY A 258 1.28 6.58 -5.84
N ASN A 259 1.29 7.86 -5.53
CA ASN A 259 2.28 8.44 -4.64
C ASN A 259 1.88 8.21 -3.18
N LEU A 260 2.87 7.90 -2.34
CA LEU A 260 2.66 7.57 -0.92
C LEU A 260 3.53 8.45 -0.04
N GLN A 261 2.96 8.94 1.07
CA GLN A 261 3.68 9.67 2.09
C GLN A 261 3.24 9.25 3.49
N ALA A 262 4.16 8.68 4.29
CA ALA A 262 3.93 8.30 5.69
C ALA A 262 5.24 8.04 6.44
N SER A 263 5.19 7.76 7.75
CA SER A 263 6.39 7.43 8.54
C SER A 263 7.06 6.13 8.09
N TYR A 264 6.26 5.12 7.75
CA TYR A 264 6.69 3.82 7.27
C TYR A 264 5.93 3.50 5.99
N CYS A 265 6.62 3.54 4.85
CA CYS A 265 6.01 3.38 3.54
C CYS A 265 6.61 2.22 2.77
N GLY A 266 5.75 1.46 2.10
CA GLY A 266 6.14 0.49 1.09
C GLY A 266 5.29 0.62 -0.17
N GLY A 267 5.90 0.46 -1.33
CA GLY A 267 5.17 0.59 -2.60
C GLY A 267 4.01 -0.40 -2.72
N ILE A 268 4.14 -1.57 -2.12
CA ILE A 268 3.09 -2.59 -2.06
C ILE A 268 2.54 -2.70 -0.64
N CYS A 269 3.41 -2.95 0.34
CA CYS A 269 3.05 -3.12 1.74
C CYS A 269 3.79 -2.15 2.64
N GLY A 270 3.07 -1.46 3.53
CA GLY A 270 3.67 -0.54 4.48
C GLY A 270 4.46 -1.28 5.56
N TRP A 271 3.81 -2.09 6.36
CA TRP A 271 4.43 -2.75 7.49
C TRP A 271 3.79 -4.09 7.86
N LEU A 272 4.62 -5.07 8.21
CA LEU A 272 4.20 -6.31 8.84
C LEU A 272 4.54 -6.26 10.32
N ASP A 273 3.52 -6.27 11.17
CA ASP A 273 3.68 -6.44 12.60
C ASP A 273 3.90 -7.90 12.96
N ASP A 274 4.61 -8.05 14.04
CA ASP A 274 5.04 -9.30 14.60
C ASP A 274 3.97 -9.94 15.47
N ASN A 275 3.51 -11.13 15.05
CA ASN A 275 2.94 -12.15 15.92
C ASN A 275 3.13 -13.50 15.22
N PHE A 276 4.10 -14.28 15.64
CA PHE A 276 4.35 -15.59 15.06
C PHE A 276 3.28 -16.61 15.47
N ALA A 277 2.52 -17.10 14.51
CA ALA A 277 1.81 -18.37 14.66
C ALA A 277 2.59 -19.47 13.92
N GLN A 278 2.97 -20.51 14.63
CA GLN A 278 3.90 -21.55 14.14
C GLN A 278 3.27 -22.65 13.28
N ASP A 279 1.99 -22.59 12.91
CA ASP A 279 1.25 -23.72 12.38
C ASP A 279 0.73 -23.53 10.94
N GLY A 280 1.54 -23.02 10.02
CA GLY A 280 1.13 -22.86 8.61
C GLY A 280 1.92 -23.71 7.63
N ASP A 281 1.31 -24.06 6.49
CA ASP A 281 1.97 -24.76 5.38
C ASP A 281 3.03 -23.89 4.65
N SER A 282 3.05 -22.59 4.91
CA SER A 282 4.02 -21.64 4.33
C SER A 282 5.10 -21.30 5.35
N PRO A 283 6.39 -21.35 4.97
CA PRO A 283 7.47 -20.88 5.82
C PRO A 283 7.51 -19.33 5.97
N TYR A 284 6.66 -18.60 5.25
CA TYR A 284 6.63 -17.16 5.24
C TYR A 284 5.30 -16.62 5.78
N MET A 285 5.38 -15.62 6.64
CA MET A 285 4.20 -14.86 7.10
C MET A 285 3.70 -13.89 6.03
N LEU A 286 4.58 -13.40 5.19
CA LEU A 286 4.30 -12.48 4.10
C LEU A 286 4.94 -12.99 2.82
N SER A 287 4.16 -13.11 1.76
CA SER A 287 4.66 -13.43 0.42
C SER A 287 4.27 -12.29 -0.54
N ILE A 288 5.26 -11.63 -1.14
CA ILE A 288 5.08 -10.58 -2.13
C ILE A 288 5.74 -11.08 -3.41
N THR A 289 4.94 -11.41 -4.42
CA THR A 289 5.46 -12.01 -5.65
C THR A 289 4.96 -11.29 -6.89
N ARG A 290 5.84 -11.07 -7.86
CA ARG A 290 5.54 -10.40 -9.15
C ARG A 290 4.91 -9.00 -8.98
N CYS A 291 5.28 -8.28 -7.92
CA CYS A 291 4.72 -6.97 -7.62
C CYS A 291 5.63 -5.84 -8.14
N THR A 292 5.03 -4.73 -8.52
CA THR A 292 5.74 -3.59 -9.10
C THR A 292 5.32 -2.27 -8.47
N ASN A 293 6.30 -1.44 -8.12
CA ASN A 293 6.09 -0.04 -7.75
C ASN A 293 6.70 0.90 -8.78
N THR A 294 5.89 1.85 -9.25
CA THR A 294 6.31 2.97 -10.10
C THR A 294 5.99 4.33 -9.47
N GLY A 295 5.22 4.33 -8.39
CA GLY A 295 4.84 5.53 -7.65
C GLY A 295 6.00 6.12 -6.82
N THR A 296 5.89 7.39 -6.48
CA THR A 296 6.83 8.06 -5.58
C THR A 296 6.50 7.74 -4.13
N ILE A 297 7.52 7.38 -3.36
CA ILE A 297 7.39 7.11 -1.92
C ILE A 297 8.20 8.12 -1.13
N ILE A 298 7.55 8.80 -0.21
CA ILE A 298 8.15 9.84 0.64
C ILE A 298 8.00 9.43 2.11
N SER A 299 9.11 9.29 2.82
CA SER A 299 9.06 8.97 4.24
C SER A 299 10.15 9.65 5.06
N PRO A 300 9.80 10.20 6.23
CA PRO A 300 10.81 10.72 7.16
C PRO A 300 11.59 9.62 7.89
N ARG A 301 11.11 8.37 7.87
CA ARG A 301 11.68 7.23 8.61
C ARG A 301 12.04 6.04 7.73
N CYS A 302 11.06 5.33 7.16
CA CYS A 302 11.29 4.12 6.39
C CYS A 302 10.53 4.15 5.08
N ALA A 303 11.23 4.11 3.94
CA ALA A 303 10.64 4.01 2.61
C ALA A 303 11.29 2.87 1.82
N GLY A 304 10.51 1.85 1.51
CA GLY A 304 10.91 0.75 0.64
C GLY A 304 10.09 0.71 -0.64
N GLY A 305 10.72 0.43 -1.75
CA GLY A 305 10.03 0.39 -3.05
C GLY A 305 8.92 -0.66 -3.10
N ILE A 306 9.06 -1.74 -2.35
CA ILE A 306 8.08 -2.83 -2.26
C ILE A 306 7.53 -2.93 -0.82
N LEU A 307 8.40 -3.03 0.17
CA LEU A 307 8.05 -3.23 1.58
C LEU A 307 8.65 -2.13 2.46
N GLY A 308 7.83 -1.46 3.26
CA GLY A 308 8.31 -0.49 4.26
C GLY A 308 9.10 -1.18 5.35
N GLY A 309 8.59 -2.28 5.88
CA GLY A 309 9.37 -3.10 6.78
C GLY A 309 8.59 -4.21 7.48
N THR A 310 9.35 -4.99 8.22
CA THR A 310 8.87 -6.04 9.12
C THR A 310 9.40 -5.80 10.52
N SER A 311 8.60 -6.07 11.56
CA SER A 311 9.09 -6.08 12.93
C SER A 311 8.91 -7.46 13.56
N LEU A 312 9.88 -7.89 14.34
CA LEU A 312 9.88 -9.15 15.10
C LEU A 312 9.99 -8.86 16.62
N LEU A 313 9.35 -7.79 17.08
CA LEU A 313 9.52 -7.28 18.45
C LEU A 313 9.12 -8.28 19.55
N GLN A 314 8.19 -9.19 19.28
CA GLN A 314 7.71 -10.12 20.29
C GLN A 314 8.68 -11.27 20.60
N ILE A 315 9.53 -11.65 19.65
CA ILE A 315 10.59 -12.66 19.92
C ILE A 315 11.51 -12.16 21.06
N TYR A 316 11.65 -10.84 21.22
CA TYR A 316 12.48 -10.23 22.25
C TYR A 316 11.78 -10.03 23.61
N GLN A 317 10.46 -10.09 23.66
CA GLN A 317 9.68 -9.74 24.86
C GLN A 317 9.22 -10.96 25.66
N GLN A 318 9.60 -12.16 25.31
CA GLN A 318 9.37 -13.33 26.17
C GLN A 318 10.37 -13.32 27.34
N PRO A 319 10.00 -12.82 28.54
CA PRO A 319 10.95 -12.61 29.63
C PRO A 319 11.17 -13.90 30.44
N GLY A 320 11.37 -15.01 29.84
CA GLY A 320 11.55 -16.27 30.57
C GLY A 320 12.60 -17.17 29.93
N GLU A 321 12.79 -17.11 28.65
CA GLU A 321 13.63 -18.05 27.93
C GLU A 321 14.76 -17.40 27.11
N ALA A 322 14.69 -16.12 26.81
CA ALA A 322 15.77 -15.38 26.12
C ALA A 322 16.96 -15.00 27.01
N GLY A 323 16.97 -15.43 28.25
CA GLY A 323 17.97 -14.99 29.23
C GLY A 323 19.26 -15.77 29.26
N SER A 324 19.41 -16.88 28.58
CA SER A 324 20.64 -17.69 28.61
C SER A 324 20.76 -18.72 27.46
N GLY A 325 19.80 -18.79 26.58
CA GLY A 325 19.88 -19.63 25.39
C GLY A 325 20.62 -18.88 24.28
N ASP A 326 21.45 -19.59 23.56
CA ASP A 326 22.15 -19.10 22.41
C ASP A 326 21.15 -18.64 21.35
N PHE A 327 21.07 -17.31 21.13
CA PHE A 327 20.21 -16.73 20.09
C PHE A 327 20.57 -17.31 18.71
N ASP A 328 21.80 -17.76 18.53
CA ASP A 328 22.27 -18.43 17.35
C ASP A 328 21.64 -19.82 17.21
N GLU A 329 21.47 -20.54 18.29
CA GLU A 329 20.75 -21.83 18.32
C GLU A 329 19.24 -21.62 18.03
N PHE A 330 18.64 -20.54 18.55
CA PHE A 330 17.25 -20.19 18.21
C PHE A 330 17.07 -19.92 16.70
N LEU A 331 17.96 -19.13 16.11
CA LEU A 331 17.90 -18.84 14.67
C LEU A 331 18.22 -20.07 13.81
N GLU A 332 19.19 -20.90 14.21
CA GLU A 332 19.49 -22.18 13.53
C GLU A 332 18.28 -23.11 13.54
N ASN A 333 17.61 -23.23 14.66
CA ASN A 333 16.43 -24.08 14.82
C ASN A 333 15.18 -23.49 14.14
N ASN A 334 15.12 -22.16 13.94
CA ASN A 334 13.98 -21.47 13.33
C ASN A 334 14.29 -20.89 11.93
N LYS A 335 15.40 -21.27 11.31
CA LYS A 335 15.78 -20.87 9.93
C LYS A 335 14.67 -21.03 8.86
N PRO A 336 13.74 -22.01 8.94
CA PRO A 336 12.65 -22.06 7.99
C PRO A 336 11.59 -20.97 8.18
N TYR A 337 11.58 -20.23 9.27
CA TYR A 337 10.58 -19.20 9.54
C TYR A 337 11.09 -17.81 9.14
N LEU A 338 11.13 -17.54 7.84
CA LEU A 338 11.40 -16.20 7.32
C LEU A 338 10.12 -15.36 7.38
N ALA A 339 10.23 -14.13 7.89
CA ALA A 339 9.08 -13.23 8.02
C ALA A 339 8.47 -12.88 6.66
N ALA A 340 9.31 -12.65 5.65
CA ALA A 340 8.86 -12.23 4.33
C ALA A 340 9.61 -12.92 3.20
N LEU A 341 8.87 -13.35 2.17
CA LEU A 341 9.37 -13.65 0.84
C LEU A 341 9.06 -12.46 -0.08
N ILE A 342 10.07 -11.93 -0.76
CA ILE A 342 9.92 -10.96 -1.85
C ILE A 342 10.56 -11.56 -3.09
N ASP A 343 9.74 -12.00 -4.05
CA ASP A 343 10.21 -12.69 -5.25
C ASP A 343 9.69 -12.03 -6.53
N GLN A 344 10.54 -11.88 -7.53
CA GLN A 344 10.19 -11.32 -8.83
C GLN A 344 9.56 -9.92 -8.73
N CYS A 345 10.03 -9.09 -7.80
CA CYS A 345 9.49 -7.75 -7.58
C CYS A 345 10.39 -6.68 -8.19
N ARG A 346 9.76 -5.57 -8.60
CA ARG A 346 10.46 -4.43 -9.20
C ARG A 346 10.07 -3.12 -8.55
N ASN A 347 11.04 -2.27 -8.28
CA ASN A 347 10.83 -0.86 -8.01
C ASN A 347 11.48 0.02 -9.07
N SER A 348 10.66 0.80 -9.81
CA SER A 348 11.11 1.87 -10.70
C SER A 348 10.69 3.26 -10.20
N GLY A 349 9.96 3.31 -9.08
CA GLY A 349 9.50 4.54 -8.48
C GLY A 349 10.60 5.30 -7.76
N LYS A 350 10.34 6.57 -7.48
CA LYS A 350 11.23 7.41 -6.71
C LYS A 350 11.03 7.18 -5.21
N ILE A 351 12.12 6.94 -4.49
CA ILE A 351 12.16 6.82 -3.04
C ILE A 351 12.87 8.04 -2.46
N THR A 352 12.21 8.78 -1.57
CA THR A 352 12.81 9.99 -0.99
C THR A 352 12.31 10.25 0.44
N SER A 353 12.87 11.27 1.05
CA SER A 353 12.47 11.78 2.37
C SER A 353 12.28 13.29 2.30
N PHE A 354 11.71 13.87 3.34
CA PHE A 354 11.69 15.32 3.52
C PHE A 354 12.66 15.74 4.64
N ALA A 355 12.99 17.03 4.66
CA ALA A 355 13.92 17.56 5.64
C ALA A 355 13.45 17.31 7.09
N GLY A 356 14.37 16.98 7.98
CA GLY A 356 14.06 16.71 9.37
C GLY A 356 15.26 16.14 10.13
N LYS A 357 15.15 16.06 11.45
CA LYS A 357 16.27 15.64 12.33
C LYS A 357 16.42 14.12 12.49
N GLN A 358 15.37 13.34 12.20
CA GLN A 358 15.38 11.89 12.34
C GLN A 358 16.15 11.22 11.20
N TYR A 359 16.71 10.05 11.44
CA TYR A 359 17.29 9.23 10.38
C TYR A 359 16.19 8.70 9.46
N ALA A 360 16.48 8.62 8.16
CA ALA A 360 15.64 7.98 7.18
C ALA A 360 16.32 6.72 6.62
N TYR A 361 15.57 5.64 6.53
CA TYR A 361 15.98 4.39 5.90
C TYR A 361 15.26 4.28 4.55
N LEU A 362 16.01 4.40 3.46
CA LEU A 362 15.49 4.49 2.10
C LEU A 362 16.04 3.35 1.25
N ALA A 363 15.18 2.54 0.67
CA ALA A 363 15.62 1.36 -0.07
C ALA A 363 14.80 1.09 -1.33
N GLY A 364 15.44 0.52 -2.33
CA GLY A 364 14.78 0.11 -3.56
C GLY A 364 13.74 -0.98 -3.37
N ILE A 365 13.95 -1.91 -2.45
CA ILE A 365 13.02 -3.03 -2.20
C ILE A 365 12.43 -2.95 -0.79
N ALA A 366 13.23 -3.07 0.27
CA ALA A 366 12.71 -3.08 1.64
C ALA A 366 13.49 -2.11 2.53
N ALA A 367 12.78 -1.17 3.20
CA ALA A 367 13.46 -0.20 4.05
C ALA A 367 13.99 -0.83 5.35
N TYR A 368 13.20 -1.70 5.96
CA TYR A 368 13.56 -2.43 7.16
C TYR A 368 13.24 -3.91 6.97
N ALA A 369 14.26 -4.73 6.82
CA ALA A 369 14.12 -6.15 6.59
C ALA A 369 14.65 -6.96 7.77
N MET A 370 13.79 -7.80 8.33
CA MET A 370 14.10 -8.70 9.41
C MET A 370 13.66 -10.11 9.03
N CYS A 371 14.61 -11.04 8.95
CA CYS A 371 14.39 -12.41 8.51
C CYS A 371 13.68 -12.50 7.14
N ALA A 372 14.12 -11.71 6.17
CA ALA A 372 13.51 -11.68 4.84
C ALA A 372 14.32 -12.49 3.82
N HIS A 373 13.61 -13.13 2.91
CA HIS A 373 14.18 -13.74 1.71
C HIS A 373 13.76 -12.91 0.49
N ILE A 374 14.74 -12.26 -0.13
CA ILE A 374 14.54 -11.42 -1.31
C ILE A 374 15.24 -12.10 -2.48
N THR A 375 14.47 -12.48 -3.49
CA THR A 375 15.01 -13.22 -4.63
C THR A 375 14.47 -12.68 -5.95
N ASN A 376 15.23 -12.86 -7.04
CA ASN A 376 14.84 -12.48 -8.40
C ASN A 376 14.22 -11.08 -8.51
N SER A 377 14.68 -10.13 -7.72
CA SER A 377 14.07 -8.82 -7.59
C SER A 377 15.06 -7.71 -7.91
N TYR A 378 14.55 -6.55 -8.34
CA TYR A 378 15.44 -5.45 -8.67
C TYR A 378 14.85 -4.06 -8.42
N SER A 379 15.75 -3.08 -8.31
CA SER A 379 15.43 -1.67 -8.25
C SER A 379 16.24 -0.87 -9.26
N ASP A 380 15.54 -0.22 -10.18
CA ASP A 380 16.06 0.76 -11.12
C ASP A 380 15.47 2.16 -10.86
N GLY A 381 14.78 2.33 -9.72
CA GLY A 381 14.19 3.58 -9.27
C GLY A 381 15.23 4.55 -8.68
N ILE A 382 14.82 5.80 -8.55
CA ILE A 382 15.65 6.87 -7.98
C ILE A 382 15.56 6.82 -6.45
N ILE A 383 16.71 6.74 -5.77
CA ILE A 383 16.79 6.81 -4.32
C ILE A 383 17.57 8.05 -3.92
N GLU A 384 16.90 9.05 -3.38
CA GLU A 384 17.51 10.33 -3.02
C GLU A 384 17.08 10.82 -1.63
N CYS A 385 17.81 11.75 -1.09
CA CYS A 385 17.49 12.37 0.20
C CYS A 385 17.85 13.85 0.14
N PRO A 386 17.02 14.74 0.71
CA PRO A 386 17.33 16.15 0.79
C PRO A 386 18.66 16.40 1.51
N GLU A 387 19.35 17.48 1.09
CA GLU A 387 20.60 17.91 1.69
C GLU A 387 20.43 18.15 3.19
N GLY A 388 21.42 17.74 4.00
CA GLY A 388 21.40 17.87 5.45
C GLY A 388 20.55 16.84 6.20
N LYS A 389 19.76 16.02 5.51
CA LYS A 389 19.02 14.91 6.12
C LYS A 389 19.95 13.72 6.33
N LYS A 390 20.02 13.21 7.55
CA LYS A 390 20.72 11.96 7.83
C LYS A 390 19.90 10.79 7.29
N SER A 391 20.49 9.97 6.41
CA SER A 391 19.80 8.83 5.79
C SER A 391 20.74 7.66 5.55
N PHE A 392 20.16 6.49 5.59
CA PHE A 392 20.76 5.24 5.12
C PHE A 392 20.07 4.87 3.81
N LYS A 393 20.77 5.05 2.70
CA LYS A 393 20.27 4.77 1.35
C LYS A 393 20.83 3.45 0.87
N ALA A 394 19.98 2.61 0.30
CA ALA A 394 20.37 1.30 -0.20
C ALA A 394 19.68 0.95 -1.53
N GLY A 395 20.39 0.23 -2.36
CA GLY A 395 19.82 -0.31 -3.60
C GLY A 395 18.69 -1.29 -3.37
N LEU A 396 18.82 -2.18 -2.37
CA LEU A 396 17.83 -3.20 -2.08
C LEU A 396 17.27 -3.11 -0.65
N VAL A 397 18.12 -3.10 0.39
CA VAL A 397 17.68 -3.11 1.80
C VAL A 397 18.37 -2.03 2.58
N SER A 398 17.63 -1.10 3.20
CA SER A 398 18.25 0.00 3.94
C SER A 398 18.70 -0.42 5.33
N ASN A 399 17.87 -1.08 6.11
CA ASN A 399 18.24 -1.61 7.42
C ASN A 399 18.04 -3.12 7.43
N SER A 400 19.14 -3.85 7.42
CA SER A 400 19.15 -5.31 7.49
C SER A 400 19.34 -5.75 8.94
N VAL A 401 18.34 -6.45 9.45
CA VAL A 401 18.32 -6.92 10.84
C VAL A 401 18.12 -8.42 10.84
N PHE A 402 18.90 -9.14 11.64
CA PHE A 402 18.91 -10.60 11.70
C PHE A 402 19.23 -11.28 10.34
N PHE A 403 18.68 -12.45 10.16
CA PHE A 403 19.00 -13.35 9.06
C PHE A 403 18.21 -12.97 7.80
N ASN A 404 18.84 -12.24 6.88
CA ASN A 404 18.29 -11.97 5.57
C ASN A 404 19.02 -12.76 4.51
N ARG A 405 18.30 -13.29 3.52
CA ARG A 405 18.85 -13.93 2.33
C ARG A 405 18.46 -13.14 1.09
N ILE A 406 19.46 -12.72 0.31
CA ILE A 406 19.26 -11.93 -0.91
C ILE A 406 19.97 -12.64 -2.05
N GLU A 407 19.20 -13.08 -3.06
CA GLU A 407 19.75 -13.87 -4.14
C GLU A 407 19.20 -13.49 -5.51
N HIS A 408 20.03 -13.55 -6.55
CA HIS A 408 19.69 -13.24 -7.95
C HIS A 408 19.02 -11.87 -8.11
N CYS A 409 19.52 -10.88 -7.38
CA CYS A 409 18.96 -9.53 -7.35
C CYS A 409 19.93 -8.52 -7.95
N TYR A 410 19.41 -7.40 -8.43
CA TYR A 410 20.27 -6.27 -8.75
C TYR A 410 19.63 -4.93 -8.40
N PHE A 411 20.48 -3.89 -8.34
CA PHE A 411 20.04 -2.51 -8.22
C PHE A 411 20.92 -1.61 -9.10
N LEU A 412 20.30 -0.53 -9.57
CA LEU A 412 20.98 0.49 -10.35
C LEU A 412 21.11 1.78 -9.56
N THR A 413 22.15 2.54 -9.88
CA THR A 413 22.38 3.85 -9.30
C THR A 413 21.71 4.94 -10.13
N SER A 414 21.58 6.13 -9.54
CA SER A 414 21.13 7.32 -10.23
C SER A 414 22.16 8.44 -10.08
N PRO A 415 22.14 9.48 -10.94
CA PRO A 415 23.04 10.63 -10.78
C PRO A 415 22.95 11.31 -9.41
N SER A 416 21.79 11.25 -8.74
CA SER A 416 21.59 11.78 -7.39
C SER A 416 22.08 10.83 -6.28
N SER A 417 22.40 9.59 -6.60
CA SER A 417 22.94 8.58 -5.67
C SER A 417 23.86 7.60 -6.38
N PRO A 418 25.03 8.04 -6.83
CA PRO A 418 25.95 7.21 -7.62
C PRO A 418 26.66 6.12 -6.80
N SER A 419 26.62 6.22 -5.47
CA SER A 419 27.35 5.33 -4.56
C SER A 419 26.40 4.57 -3.64
N LEU A 420 25.33 3.97 -4.19
CA LEU A 420 24.45 3.11 -3.44
C LEU A 420 25.14 1.78 -3.10
N GLN A 421 24.86 1.30 -1.90
CA GLN A 421 25.23 -0.05 -1.47
C GLN A 421 24.00 -0.98 -1.48
N LEU A 422 24.21 -2.28 -1.39
CA LEU A 422 23.13 -3.24 -1.24
C LEU A 422 22.35 -2.96 0.07
N PHE A 423 23.09 -2.74 1.17
CA PHE A 423 22.58 -2.36 2.47
C PHE A 423 22.93 -0.92 2.81
N GLY A 424 21.99 -0.20 3.41
CA GLY A 424 22.20 1.18 3.90
C GLY A 424 22.81 1.22 5.29
N SER A 425 22.39 0.31 6.16
CA SER A 425 23.00 0.07 7.46
C SER A 425 22.79 -1.39 7.87
N GLN A 426 23.74 -1.89 8.62
CA GLN A 426 23.67 -3.20 9.21
C GLN A 426 23.81 -2.99 10.71
N HIS A 427 22.70 -2.70 11.38
CA HIS A 427 22.70 -2.53 12.82
C HIS A 427 21.90 -3.62 13.48
N PHE A 428 22.62 -4.51 14.13
CA PHE A 428 22.08 -5.11 15.32
C PHE A 428 23.16 -5.33 16.36
N VAL A 429 23.06 -4.62 17.47
CA VAL A 429 23.86 -4.84 18.65
C VAL A 429 22.96 -5.50 19.68
N MET A 430 23.01 -6.82 19.77
CA MET A 430 22.65 -7.52 20.99
C MET A 430 23.95 -8.00 21.64
N ASN A 431 24.18 -7.62 22.87
CA ASN A 431 25.30 -8.06 23.72
C ASN A 431 26.71 -7.84 23.12
N ASN A 432 26.94 -6.73 22.38
CA ASN A 432 28.24 -6.40 21.76
C ASN A 432 28.75 -7.39 20.71
N GLU A 433 27.94 -8.32 20.24
CA GLU A 433 28.28 -9.19 19.11
C GLU A 433 27.52 -8.76 17.87
N VAL A 434 28.26 -8.29 16.86
CA VAL A 434 27.74 -8.03 15.52
C VAL A 434 27.53 -9.38 14.85
N SER A 435 26.30 -9.81 14.70
CA SER A 435 26.02 -11.07 14.05
C SER A 435 26.13 -10.93 12.53
N LYS A 436 27.12 -11.59 11.94
CA LYS A 436 27.31 -11.75 10.48
C LYS A 436 26.19 -12.62 9.92
N ARG A 437 25.12 -12.00 9.30
CA ARG A 437 23.93 -12.84 9.06
C ARG A 437 23.09 -12.50 7.83
N ALA A 438 23.58 -11.72 6.92
CA ALA A 438 22.98 -11.67 5.59
C ALA A 438 23.72 -12.62 4.64
N GLU A 439 22.99 -13.46 3.94
CA GLU A 439 23.51 -14.24 2.81
C GLU A 439 23.26 -13.47 1.52
N ILE A 440 24.32 -13.26 0.71
CA ILE A 440 24.25 -12.59 -0.57
C ILE A 440 24.71 -13.57 -1.64
N ILE A 441 23.81 -13.90 -2.58
CA ILE A 441 24.07 -14.87 -3.63
C ILE A 441 23.77 -14.25 -4.99
N ASP A 442 24.76 -14.14 -5.85
CA ASP A 442 24.63 -13.66 -7.23
C ASP A 442 23.84 -12.33 -7.35
N CYS A 443 24.24 -11.33 -6.57
CA CYS A 443 23.66 -9.98 -6.60
C CYS A 443 24.57 -9.00 -7.34
N TRP A 444 23.99 -8.04 -8.06
CA TRP A 444 24.69 -7.19 -9.00
C TRP A 444 24.32 -5.71 -8.86
N THR A 445 25.25 -4.81 -9.27
CA THR A 445 25.05 -3.36 -9.29
C THR A 445 25.95 -2.68 -10.32
N ASP A 446 25.56 -1.46 -10.72
CA ASP A 446 26.42 -0.52 -11.45
C ASP A 446 27.14 0.48 -10.52
N SER A 447 26.92 0.39 -9.21
CA SER A 447 27.51 1.28 -8.20
C SER A 447 29.03 1.23 -8.17
N ASP A 448 29.65 2.39 -7.94
CA ASP A 448 31.09 2.51 -7.64
C ASP A 448 31.42 2.36 -6.14
N ALA A 449 30.40 2.18 -5.29
CA ALA A 449 30.61 1.96 -3.86
C ALA A 449 31.31 0.62 -3.61
N THR A 450 32.28 0.62 -2.72
CA THR A 450 32.87 -0.63 -2.20
C THR A 450 31.77 -1.35 -1.40
N PRO A 451 31.42 -2.59 -1.75
CA PRO A 451 30.43 -3.32 -0.99
C PRO A 451 30.85 -3.47 0.47
N ASP A 452 29.96 -3.10 1.40
CA ASP A 452 30.17 -3.41 2.81
C ASP A 452 29.87 -4.89 3.03
N THR A 453 30.93 -5.69 3.11
CA THR A 453 30.86 -7.15 3.27
C THR A 453 31.30 -7.62 4.65
N GLU A 454 31.62 -6.71 5.57
CA GLU A 454 32.15 -7.11 6.90
C GLU A 454 31.18 -8.01 7.68
N ASN A 455 29.86 -7.85 7.41
CA ASN A 455 28.81 -8.56 8.15
C ASN A 455 27.95 -9.48 7.27
N CYS A 456 28.44 -9.86 6.08
CA CYS A 456 27.68 -10.68 5.13
C CYS A 456 28.48 -11.90 4.71
N ASN A 457 27.76 -13.00 4.42
CA ASN A 457 28.29 -14.11 3.65
C ASN A 457 27.97 -13.87 2.17
N GLY A 458 28.99 -13.67 1.35
CA GLY A 458 28.86 -13.37 -0.07
C GLY A 458 29.24 -11.92 -0.41
N ALA A 459 29.13 -11.58 -1.68
CA ALA A 459 29.49 -10.26 -2.18
C ALA A 459 28.55 -9.81 -3.31
N VAL A 460 28.39 -8.50 -3.45
CA VAL A 460 27.74 -7.89 -4.61
C VAL A 460 28.77 -7.74 -5.73
N GLN A 461 28.39 -8.13 -6.93
CA GLN A 461 29.22 -8.05 -8.12
C GLN A 461 28.88 -6.77 -8.90
N LYS A 462 29.89 -6.22 -9.60
CA LYS A 462 29.70 -5.06 -10.45
C LYS A 462 29.51 -5.48 -11.90
N PHE A 463 28.51 -4.92 -12.56
CA PHE A 463 28.34 -5.05 -14.02
C PHE A 463 29.55 -4.48 -14.77
N SER A 464 30.07 -5.24 -15.70
CA SER A 464 31.17 -4.82 -16.61
C SER A 464 31.09 -5.59 -17.91
N GLU A 465 31.92 -5.21 -18.91
CA GLU A 465 32.02 -5.94 -20.17
C GLU A 465 32.43 -7.42 -20.00
N THR A 466 33.15 -7.73 -18.92
CA THR A 466 33.67 -9.08 -18.65
C THR A 466 32.98 -9.79 -17.50
N ALA A 467 32.10 -9.09 -16.76
CA ALA A 467 31.38 -9.65 -15.62
C ALA A 467 29.88 -9.28 -15.72
N TRP A 468 29.05 -10.28 -15.97
CA TRP A 468 27.64 -10.16 -16.19
C TRP A 468 26.88 -11.36 -15.62
N PRO A 469 25.68 -11.19 -15.01
CA PRO A 469 24.92 -12.30 -14.45
C PRO A 469 24.44 -13.27 -15.54
N THR A 470 24.30 -14.52 -15.15
CA THR A 470 23.69 -15.57 -15.99
C THR A 470 22.39 -16.02 -15.33
N PHE A 471 21.50 -15.06 -15.07
CA PHE A 471 20.21 -15.36 -14.45
C PHE A 471 19.40 -16.33 -15.32
N GLY A 472 18.93 -17.40 -14.70
CA GLY A 472 17.97 -18.33 -15.29
C GLY A 472 16.54 -17.84 -15.13
N ALA A 473 15.55 -18.72 -15.35
CA ALA A 473 14.17 -18.41 -15.01
C ALA A 473 14.05 -17.94 -13.54
N PRO A 474 13.22 -16.96 -13.22
CA PRO A 474 12.15 -16.36 -14.03
C PRO A 474 12.58 -15.16 -14.90
N TRP A 475 13.87 -14.92 -15.06
CA TRP A 475 14.36 -13.81 -15.88
C TRP A 475 14.13 -14.07 -17.37
N ALA A 476 13.51 -13.11 -18.06
CA ALA A 476 13.26 -13.17 -19.50
C ALA A 476 14.54 -12.94 -20.30
N SER A 477 15.49 -12.18 -19.73
CA SER A 477 16.77 -11.83 -20.30
C SER A 477 17.80 -11.69 -19.19
N SER A 478 18.96 -12.29 -19.36
CA SER A 478 20.13 -12.02 -18.50
C SER A 478 20.75 -10.64 -18.77
N GLY A 479 20.23 -9.91 -19.76
CA GLY A 479 20.84 -8.68 -20.22
C GLY A 479 22.09 -8.93 -21.06
N SER A 480 22.79 -7.87 -21.41
CA SER A 480 24.05 -7.93 -22.17
C SER A 480 24.80 -6.60 -22.08
N TRP A 481 26.08 -6.65 -22.40
CA TRP A 481 26.90 -5.46 -22.57
C TRP A 481 27.17 -5.23 -24.05
N ASN A 482 26.56 -4.23 -24.67
CA ASN A 482 26.64 -3.95 -26.10
C ASN A 482 27.30 -2.60 -26.37
N GLY A 483 28.55 -2.62 -26.90
CA GLY A 483 29.22 -1.42 -27.40
C GLY A 483 29.36 -0.27 -26.40
N GLY A 484 29.61 -0.58 -25.13
CA GLY A 484 29.77 0.42 -24.07
C GLY A 484 28.46 0.81 -23.37
N SER A 485 27.33 0.22 -23.76
CA SER A 485 26.03 0.45 -23.10
C SER A 485 25.46 -0.85 -22.52
N PRO A 486 25.13 -0.89 -21.24
CA PRO A 486 24.50 -2.06 -20.63
C PRO A 486 23.03 -2.19 -21.03
N VAL A 487 22.60 -3.42 -21.27
CA VAL A 487 21.18 -3.81 -21.33
C VAL A 487 20.92 -4.71 -20.14
N TYR A 488 20.29 -4.19 -19.11
CA TYR A 488 20.10 -4.89 -17.84
C TYR A 488 19.12 -6.06 -17.94
N PRO A 489 19.23 -7.06 -17.04
CA PRO A 489 18.29 -8.17 -16.97
C PRO A 489 16.85 -7.72 -16.77
N THR A 490 15.90 -8.45 -17.34
CA THR A 490 14.47 -8.19 -17.18
C THR A 490 13.72 -9.44 -16.73
N LEU A 491 12.69 -9.26 -15.90
CA LEU A 491 11.81 -10.34 -15.45
C LEU A 491 10.76 -10.68 -16.52
N SER A 492 10.36 -11.94 -16.57
CA SER A 492 9.28 -12.40 -17.45
C SER A 492 7.95 -11.81 -17.02
N GLY A 493 7.23 -11.20 -17.94
CA GLY A 493 5.91 -10.65 -17.70
C GLY A 493 5.86 -9.27 -17.05
N GLN A 494 6.97 -8.56 -17.01
CA GLN A 494 7.07 -7.16 -16.52
C GLN A 494 7.41 -6.18 -17.63
#